data_bf45478e8cdf8aec5a38acfc858bf8b0
#
_entry.id   bf45478e8cdf8aec5a38acfc858bf8b0
#
_cell.length_a   1.000
_cell.length_b   1.000
_cell.length_c   1.000
_cell.angle_alpha   90.00
_cell.angle_beta   90.00
_cell.angle_gamma   90.00
#
_symmetry.space_group_name_H-M   'P 1'
#
loop_
_entity.id
_entity.type
_entity.pdbx_description
1 polymer ?
#
loop_
_entity_poly.entity_id
_entity_poly.type
_entity_poly.pdbx_seq_one_letter_code
_entity_poly.pdbx_strand_id
1 'polypeptide(L)'
;SSAASDVYKRQLYNCGWNSLFWDNHDLPRIVSRWGNDREYRVESAKMLAILLHGMQGTPYIYQGEELGMTNVQYDIEDYKDCEIINMYHERLEKGYSKDEIMKSIYAKGRDNARTPMQWDDSANAGFTTGTPWIKVNDNYDKINAKSQVNDPDSIFSCYKKLVQLRKDYPVFVDGKFTL
;
A
#
# COMPACT_ATOMS: atom_id res chain seq x y z
N SER A 1 1.92 -9.68 15.47
CA SER A 1 2.97 -10.62 15.86
C SER A 1 2.89 -11.87 14.98
N SER A 2 4.03 -12.43 14.57
CA SER A 2 4.12 -13.61 13.71
C SER A 2 3.36 -14.82 14.27
N ALA A 3 3.41 -15.04 15.59
CA ALA A 3 2.76 -16.15 16.25
C ALA A 3 1.23 -16.16 16.10
N ALA A 4 0.56 -15.01 16.18
CA ALA A 4 -0.89 -14.93 15.96
C ALA A 4 -1.27 -15.26 14.52
N SER A 5 -0.46 -14.81 13.55
CA SER A 5 -0.62 -15.14 12.13
C SER A 5 -0.47 -16.64 11.86
N ASP A 6 0.49 -17.29 12.51
CA ASP A 6 0.76 -18.73 12.33
C ASP A 6 -0.34 -19.61 12.94
N VAL A 7 -0.86 -19.23 14.12
CA VAL A 7 -2.02 -19.89 14.74
C VAL A 7 -3.25 -19.76 13.83
N TYR A 8 -3.51 -18.58 13.29
CA TYR A 8 -4.65 -18.33 12.42
C TYR A 8 -4.57 -19.15 11.12
N LYS A 9 -3.40 -19.25 10.50
CA LYS A 9 -3.18 -20.07 9.30
C LYS A 9 -3.37 -21.57 9.56
N ARG A 10 -2.89 -22.07 10.70
CA ARG A 10 -3.08 -23.48 11.10
C ARG A 10 -4.54 -23.82 11.39
N GLN A 11 -5.28 -22.90 12.00
CA GLN A 11 -6.69 -23.10 12.32
C GLN A 11 -7.59 -23.23 11.09
N LEU A 12 -7.25 -22.54 9.99
CA LEU A 12 -8.01 -22.57 8.75
C LEU A 12 -7.57 -23.67 7.78
N TYR A 13 -6.48 -24.39 8.07
CA TYR A 13 -6.02 -25.50 7.22
C TYR A 13 -7.12 -26.56 7.11
N ASN A 14 -7.54 -26.86 5.89
CA ASN A 14 -8.65 -27.79 5.53
C ASN A 14 -10.06 -27.41 5.99
N CYS A 15 -10.29 -26.27 6.63
CA CYS A 15 -11.61 -25.86 7.09
C CYS A 15 -12.01 -24.43 6.76
N GLY A 16 -11.11 -23.66 6.17
CA GLY A 16 -11.38 -22.27 5.81
C GLY A 16 -10.42 -21.73 4.75
N TRP A 17 -10.67 -20.50 4.31
CA TRP A 17 -9.91 -19.81 3.29
C TRP A 17 -9.65 -18.36 3.68
N ASN A 18 -8.39 -17.91 3.61
CA ASN A 18 -7.99 -16.56 4.01
C ASN A 18 -8.15 -15.54 2.90
N SER A 19 -8.58 -14.34 3.27
CA SER A 19 -8.39 -13.12 2.48
C SER A 19 -7.06 -12.49 2.88
N LEU A 20 -6.15 -12.37 1.92
CA LEU A 20 -4.80 -11.84 2.13
C LEU A 20 -4.72 -10.44 1.55
N PHE A 21 -4.36 -9.46 2.35
CA PHE A 21 -4.17 -8.09 1.90
C PHE A 21 -3.14 -7.36 2.77
N TRP A 22 -2.46 -6.40 2.17
CA TRP A 22 -1.59 -5.46 2.86
C TRP A 22 -2.24 -4.12 3.06
N ASP A 23 -2.90 -3.62 2.01
CA ASP A 23 -3.49 -2.30 1.94
C ASP A 23 -5.01 -2.35 1.77
N ASN A 24 -5.65 -1.29 2.22
CA ASN A 24 -7.02 -0.93 1.93
C ASN A 24 -7.19 0.60 2.10
N HIS A 25 -8.40 1.12 1.89
CA HIS A 25 -8.71 2.54 2.00
C HIS A 25 -8.57 3.15 3.41
N ASP A 26 -8.33 2.34 4.44
CA ASP A 26 -8.19 2.77 5.84
C ASP A 26 -6.77 2.57 6.40
N LEU A 27 -5.86 2.02 5.60
CA LEU A 27 -4.47 1.76 6.01
C LEU A 27 -3.49 2.62 5.20
N PRO A 28 -2.37 3.03 5.81
CA PRO A 28 -1.30 3.67 5.05
C PRO A 28 -0.70 2.73 4.01
N ARG A 29 -0.07 3.29 2.98
CA ARG A 29 0.62 2.52 1.94
C ARG A 29 1.62 1.55 2.53
N ILE A 30 1.55 0.27 2.13
CA ILE A 30 2.31 -0.81 2.76
C ILE A 30 3.82 -0.60 2.69
N VAL A 31 4.34 -0.11 1.58
CA VAL A 31 5.78 0.12 1.40
C VAL A 31 6.30 1.17 2.37
N SER A 32 5.50 2.20 2.70
CA SER A 32 5.83 3.21 3.69
C SER A 32 5.62 2.72 5.12
N ARG A 33 4.71 1.78 5.34
CA ARG A 33 4.37 1.27 6.66
C ARG A 33 5.37 0.22 7.16
N TRP A 34 5.77 -0.71 6.32
CA TRP A 34 6.57 -1.89 6.69
C TRP A 34 7.84 -2.07 5.86
N GLY A 35 8.00 -1.33 4.77
CA GLY A 35 9.17 -1.35 3.92
C GLY A 35 10.04 -0.10 4.10
N ASN A 36 10.95 0.08 3.16
CA ASN A 36 11.68 1.32 2.95
C ASN A 36 11.09 2.00 1.70
N ASP A 37 10.48 3.16 1.87
CA ASP A 37 9.81 3.89 0.79
C ASP A 37 10.71 4.91 0.08
N ARG A 38 12.01 4.84 0.35
CA ARG A 38 13.04 5.72 -0.21
C ARG A 38 14.01 4.93 -1.09
N GLU A 39 15.20 4.70 -0.61
CA GLU A 39 16.30 4.06 -1.33
C GLU A 39 15.98 2.63 -1.79
N TYR A 40 15.33 1.84 -0.94
CA TYR A 40 14.99 0.44 -1.22
C TYR A 40 13.48 0.23 -1.45
N ARG A 41 12.81 1.22 -2.05
CA ARG A 41 11.36 1.14 -2.29
C ARG A 41 10.98 -0.01 -3.20
N VAL A 42 11.71 -0.20 -4.28
CA VAL A 42 11.43 -1.24 -5.27
C VAL A 42 11.61 -2.63 -4.66
N GLU A 43 12.72 -2.84 -3.99
CA GLU A 43 13.04 -4.12 -3.32
C GLU A 43 12.03 -4.42 -2.21
N SER A 44 11.68 -3.42 -1.39
CA SER A 44 10.68 -3.55 -0.34
C SER A 44 9.31 -3.91 -0.89
N ALA A 45 8.86 -3.22 -1.95
CA ALA A 45 7.56 -3.51 -2.58
C ALA A 45 7.52 -4.90 -3.19
N LYS A 46 8.58 -5.33 -3.88
CA LYS A 46 8.69 -6.69 -4.42
C LYS A 46 8.73 -7.75 -3.32
N MET A 47 9.47 -7.53 -2.24
CA MET A 47 9.51 -8.45 -1.10
C MET A 47 8.12 -8.62 -0.47
N LEU A 48 7.38 -7.53 -0.26
CA LEU A 48 6.02 -7.55 0.27
C LEU A 48 5.05 -8.26 -0.69
N ALA A 49 5.18 -8.04 -2.00
CA ALA A 49 4.41 -8.73 -3.02
C ALA A 49 4.64 -10.24 -2.99
N ILE A 50 5.91 -10.67 -2.93
CA ILE A 50 6.29 -12.10 -2.85
C ILE A 50 5.70 -12.73 -1.59
N LEU A 51 5.81 -12.07 -0.45
CA LEU A 51 5.26 -12.57 0.81
C LEU A 51 3.74 -12.74 0.73
N LEU A 52 3.00 -11.76 0.20
CA LEU A 52 1.55 -11.83 0.05
C LEU A 52 1.13 -13.00 -0.85
N HIS A 53 1.73 -13.08 -2.04
CA HIS A 53 1.35 -14.06 -3.04
C HIS A 53 1.88 -15.48 -2.73
N GLY A 54 2.90 -15.61 -1.89
CA GLY A 54 3.41 -16.90 -1.43
C GLY A 54 2.55 -17.58 -0.36
N MET A 55 1.57 -16.88 0.22
CA MET A 55 0.68 -17.43 1.24
C MET A 55 -0.55 -18.10 0.63
N GLN A 56 -1.08 -19.13 1.31
CA GLN A 56 -2.36 -19.74 1.01
C GLN A 56 -3.51 -18.77 1.33
N GLY A 57 -4.41 -18.56 0.39
CA GLY A 57 -5.53 -17.63 0.49
C GLY A 57 -5.75 -16.85 -0.81
N THR A 58 -6.71 -15.95 -0.82
CA THR A 58 -6.95 -15.03 -1.94
C THR A 58 -6.23 -13.72 -1.71
N PRO A 59 -5.17 -13.40 -2.48
CA PRO A 59 -4.53 -12.09 -2.38
C PRO A 59 -5.40 -11.00 -3.00
N TYR A 60 -5.58 -9.92 -2.26
CA TYR A 60 -6.20 -8.68 -2.72
C TYR A 60 -5.13 -7.63 -2.89
N ILE A 61 -5.03 -7.09 -4.09
CA ILE A 61 -4.08 -6.02 -4.44
C ILE A 61 -4.84 -4.70 -4.40
N TYR A 62 -4.47 -3.82 -3.48
CA TYR A 62 -5.06 -2.50 -3.42
C TYR A 62 -4.44 -1.59 -4.48
N GLN A 63 -5.25 -0.70 -5.08
CA GLN A 63 -4.80 0.22 -6.15
C GLN A 63 -3.55 1.00 -5.75
N GLY A 64 -2.51 0.96 -6.59
CA GLY A 64 -1.23 1.61 -6.38
C GLY A 64 -0.21 0.77 -5.60
N GLU A 65 -0.61 -0.33 -4.98
CA GLU A 65 0.31 -1.27 -4.34
C GLU A 65 1.24 -1.90 -5.38
N GLU A 66 0.69 -2.25 -6.54
CA GLU A 66 1.42 -2.81 -7.69
C GLU A 66 2.41 -1.84 -8.33
N LEU A 67 2.33 -0.56 -7.99
CA LEU A 67 3.29 0.47 -8.41
C LEU A 67 4.28 0.84 -7.31
N GLY A 68 4.05 0.37 -6.09
CA GLY A 68 4.79 0.80 -4.91
C GLY A 68 4.54 2.27 -4.57
N MET A 69 3.29 2.73 -4.69
CA MET A 69 2.90 4.07 -4.25
C MET A 69 3.16 4.24 -2.76
N THR A 70 3.62 5.43 -2.38
CA THR A 70 4.04 5.75 -1.01
C THR A 70 3.04 6.64 -0.30
N ASN A 71 3.22 6.78 1.02
CA ASN A 71 2.54 7.79 1.81
C ASN A 71 2.88 9.21 1.31
N VAL A 72 2.03 10.16 1.67
CA VAL A 72 2.17 11.58 1.35
C VAL A 72 2.50 12.40 2.60
N GLN A 73 3.11 13.56 2.38
CA GLN A 73 3.38 14.56 3.41
C GLN A 73 2.80 15.89 2.93
N TYR A 74 1.55 16.15 3.30
CA TYR A 74 0.85 17.39 2.97
C TYR A 74 0.82 18.33 4.17
N ASP A 75 0.51 19.60 3.91
CA ASP A 75 0.05 20.50 4.95
C ASP A 75 -1.35 20.08 5.42
N ILE A 76 -1.71 20.44 6.66
CA ILE A 76 -2.97 19.96 7.26
C ILE A 76 -4.20 20.36 6.43
N GLU A 77 -4.15 21.49 5.74
CA GLU A 77 -5.22 22.04 4.91
C GLU A 77 -5.51 21.19 3.66
N ASP A 78 -4.55 20.41 3.21
CA ASP A 78 -4.67 19.53 2.05
C ASP A 78 -5.33 18.18 2.37
N TYR A 79 -5.35 17.78 3.66
CA TYR A 79 -6.03 16.56 4.09
C TYR A 79 -7.55 16.71 4.04
N LYS A 80 -8.25 15.63 3.69
CA LYS A 80 -9.72 15.58 3.55
C LYS A 80 -10.40 14.67 4.56
N ASP A 81 -9.63 13.79 5.21
CA ASP A 81 -10.16 12.87 6.22
C ASP A 81 -10.55 13.63 7.49
N CYS A 82 -11.84 13.59 7.84
CA CYS A 82 -12.36 14.25 9.04
C CYS A 82 -11.71 13.74 10.33
N GLU A 83 -11.31 12.47 10.41
CA GLU A 83 -10.61 11.93 11.58
C GLU A 83 -9.22 12.55 11.74
N ILE A 84 -8.50 12.77 10.63
CA ILE A 84 -7.19 13.45 10.64
C ILE A 84 -7.37 14.88 11.17
N ILE A 85 -8.34 15.61 10.62
CA ILE A 85 -8.61 17.01 10.97
C ILE A 85 -9.02 17.14 12.43
N ASN A 86 -9.97 16.31 12.88
CA ASN A 86 -10.43 16.32 14.27
C ASN A 86 -9.32 15.96 15.25
N MET A 87 -8.54 14.91 14.96
CA MET A 87 -7.40 14.52 15.78
C MET A 87 -6.32 15.62 15.84
N TYR A 88 -6.07 16.32 14.73
CA TYR A 88 -5.13 17.44 14.70
C TYR A 88 -5.53 18.54 15.69
N HIS A 89 -6.78 19.00 15.63
CA HIS A 89 -7.27 20.04 16.53
C HIS A 89 -7.30 19.58 18.00
N GLU A 90 -7.82 18.39 18.28
CA GLU A 90 -7.87 17.81 19.62
C GLU A 90 -6.46 17.72 20.24
N ARG A 91 -5.46 17.31 19.49
CA ARG A 91 -4.10 17.20 20.02
C ARG A 91 -3.43 18.56 20.24
N LEU A 92 -3.70 19.54 19.37
CA LEU A 92 -3.23 20.92 19.61
C LEU A 92 -3.80 21.48 20.91
N GLU A 93 -5.10 21.29 21.18
CA GLU A 93 -5.75 21.71 22.44
C GLU A 93 -5.13 21.01 23.65
N LYS A 94 -4.69 19.75 23.50
CA LYS A 94 -3.96 19.00 24.54
C LYS A 94 -2.49 19.39 24.68
N GLY A 95 -1.99 20.34 23.90
CA GLY A 95 -0.63 20.89 24.01
C GLY A 95 0.45 20.11 23.26
N TYR A 96 0.09 19.17 22.37
CA TYR A 96 1.06 18.52 21.48
C TYR A 96 1.59 19.52 20.44
N SER A 97 2.85 19.39 20.07
CA SER A 97 3.42 20.20 19.00
C SER A 97 2.87 19.83 17.62
N LYS A 98 2.80 20.81 16.71
CA LYS A 98 2.39 20.57 15.32
C LYS A 98 3.23 19.47 14.67
N ASP A 99 4.53 19.46 14.90
CA ASP A 99 5.45 18.49 14.30
C ASP A 99 5.18 17.04 14.76
N GLU A 100 4.88 16.84 16.03
CA GLU A 100 4.51 15.52 16.56
C GLU A 100 3.21 15.02 15.96
N ILE A 101 2.21 15.90 15.85
CA ILE A 101 0.92 15.58 15.25
C ILE A 101 1.10 15.22 13.78
N MET A 102 1.81 16.05 13.02
CA MET A 102 2.05 15.81 11.59
C MET A 102 2.83 14.53 11.33
N LYS A 103 3.85 14.19 12.13
CA LYS A 103 4.53 12.89 12.03
C LYS A 103 3.57 11.71 12.17
N SER A 104 2.62 11.79 13.09
CA SER A 104 1.60 10.75 13.26
C SER A 104 0.67 10.66 12.05
N ILE A 105 0.26 11.80 11.50
CA ILE A 105 -0.58 11.87 10.30
C ILE A 105 0.14 11.27 9.08
N TYR A 106 1.39 11.64 8.84
CA TYR A 106 2.20 11.10 7.74
C TYR A 106 2.36 9.59 7.83
N ALA A 107 2.49 9.05 9.03
CA ALA A 107 2.69 7.62 9.23
C ALA A 107 1.39 6.80 9.15
N LYS A 108 0.24 7.36 9.57
CA LYS A 108 -0.98 6.58 9.85
C LYS A 108 -2.25 7.13 9.21
N GLY A 109 -2.22 8.31 8.61
CA GLY A 109 -3.40 8.94 8.03
C GLY A 109 -4.01 8.10 6.88
N ARG A 110 -5.35 8.00 6.85
CA ARG A 110 -6.06 7.22 5.83
C ARG A 110 -5.94 7.83 4.43
N ASP A 111 -5.78 9.14 4.32
CA ASP A 111 -5.62 9.82 3.02
C ASP A 111 -4.37 9.36 2.25
N ASN A 112 -3.38 8.78 2.93
CA ASN A 112 -2.25 8.13 2.27
C ASN A 112 -2.68 7.08 1.23
N ALA A 113 -3.72 6.30 1.52
CA ALA A 113 -4.24 5.28 0.62
C ALA A 113 -5.28 5.81 -0.37
N ARG A 114 -5.79 7.03 -0.15
CA ARG A 114 -6.89 7.63 -0.93
C ARG A 114 -6.43 8.64 -1.97
N THR A 115 -5.11 8.83 -2.08
CA THR A 115 -4.52 9.67 -3.13
C THR A 115 -4.87 9.14 -4.51
N PRO A 116 -5.02 10.01 -5.52
CA PRO A 116 -5.28 9.61 -6.89
C PRO A 116 -4.27 8.61 -7.41
N MET A 117 -4.74 7.63 -8.20
CA MET A 117 -3.89 6.68 -8.90
C MET A 117 -2.91 7.42 -9.81
N GLN A 118 -1.65 7.02 -9.77
CA GLN A 118 -0.59 7.63 -10.56
C GLN A 118 -0.44 6.87 -11.89
N TRP A 119 -1.13 7.36 -12.93
CA TRP A 119 -1.16 6.71 -14.24
C TRP A 119 0.06 7.04 -15.09
N ASP A 120 0.46 8.32 -15.11
CA ASP A 120 1.61 8.79 -15.87
C ASP A 120 2.26 10.04 -15.25
N ASP A 121 3.20 10.63 -15.97
CA ASP A 121 3.97 11.81 -15.61
C ASP A 121 3.33 13.15 -16.06
N SER A 122 2.10 13.13 -16.56
CA SER A 122 1.35 14.32 -16.94
C SER A 122 0.66 14.98 -15.75
N ALA A 123 0.06 16.15 -15.98
CA ALA A 123 -0.65 16.91 -14.94
C ALA A 123 -1.66 16.03 -14.19
N ASN A 124 -1.68 16.16 -12.86
CA ASN A 124 -2.48 15.32 -11.95
C ASN A 124 -2.23 13.81 -12.12
N ALA A 125 -1.00 13.42 -12.51
CA ALA A 125 -0.62 12.04 -12.74
C ALA A 125 -1.50 11.32 -13.80
N GLY A 126 -2.06 12.03 -14.75
CA GLY A 126 -3.01 11.49 -15.73
C GLY A 126 -4.36 11.06 -15.13
N PHE A 127 -4.62 11.34 -13.85
CA PHE A 127 -5.83 10.92 -13.17
C PHE A 127 -7.07 11.74 -13.57
N THR A 128 -6.91 13.07 -13.71
CA THR A 128 -8.01 13.99 -14.08
C THR A 128 -7.50 15.24 -14.78
N THR A 129 -8.33 15.82 -15.61
CA THR A 129 -8.11 17.15 -16.20
C THR A 129 -8.63 18.29 -15.31
N GLY A 130 -9.41 17.98 -14.29
CA GLY A 130 -9.92 18.90 -13.28
C GLY A 130 -9.06 18.93 -12.01
N THR A 131 -9.61 19.50 -10.94
CA THR A 131 -8.98 19.48 -9.61
C THR A 131 -9.34 18.18 -8.90
N PRO A 132 -8.36 17.33 -8.53
CA PRO A 132 -8.64 16.12 -7.79
C PRO A 132 -9.15 16.44 -6.37
N TRP A 133 -10.01 15.59 -5.84
CA TRP A 133 -10.54 15.74 -4.48
C TRP A 133 -9.46 15.69 -3.40
N ILE A 134 -8.53 14.74 -3.50
CA ILE A 134 -7.30 14.68 -2.71
C ILE A 134 -6.14 15.02 -3.65
N LYS A 135 -5.22 15.81 -3.18
CA LYS A 135 -4.01 16.20 -3.92
C LYS A 135 -3.23 14.95 -4.36
N VAL A 136 -2.70 14.97 -5.57
CA VAL A 136 -1.81 13.91 -6.08
C VAL A 136 -0.50 13.94 -5.31
N ASN A 137 0.10 12.76 -5.05
CA ASN A 137 1.42 12.67 -4.47
C ASN A 137 2.46 13.25 -5.43
N ASP A 138 3.31 14.15 -4.94
CA ASP A 138 4.29 14.90 -5.77
C ASP A 138 5.32 14.01 -6.47
N ASN A 139 5.44 12.73 -6.08
CA ASN A 139 6.38 11.78 -6.70
C ASN A 139 5.82 11.04 -7.93
N TYR A 140 4.69 11.48 -8.47
CA TYR A 140 4.03 10.83 -9.61
C TYR A 140 4.87 10.86 -10.91
N ASP A 141 5.80 11.80 -11.02
CA ASP A 141 6.75 11.85 -12.13
C ASP A 141 7.68 10.63 -12.18
N LYS A 142 7.97 10.02 -11.03
CA LYS A 142 8.86 8.86 -10.87
C LYS A 142 8.12 7.56 -10.62
N ILE A 143 6.98 7.62 -9.92
CA ILE A 143 6.18 6.46 -9.54
C ILE A 143 4.86 6.53 -10.28
N ASN A 144 4.74 5.81 -11.39
CA ASN A 144 3.50 5.78 -12.17
C ASN A 144 3.39 4.49 -13.01
N ALA A 145 2.17 4.20 -13.47
CA ALA A 145 1.89 3.00 -14.26
C ALA A 145 2.63 3.00 -15.61
N LYS A 146 2.66 4.15 -16.30
CA LYS A 146 3.29 4.29 -17.63
C LYS A 146 4.75 3.89 -17.62
N SER A 147 5.49 4.27 -16.58
CA SER A 147 6.91 3.92 -16.45
C SER A 147 7.17 2.45 -16.13
N GLN A 148 6.17 1.73 -15.59
CA GLN A 148 6.34 0.37 -15.07
C GLN A 148 5.75 -0.74 -15.94
N VAL A 149 4.70 -0.46 -16.71
CA VAL A 149 3.94 -1.49 -17.46
C VAL A 149 4.82 -2.27 -18.44
N ASN A 150 5.77 -1.60 -19.10
CA ASN A 150 6.66 -2.21 -20.08
C ASN A 150 8.08 -2.50 -19.54
N ASP A 151 8.35 -2.19 -18.27
CA ASP A 151 9.62 -2.50 -17.62
C ASP A 151 9.55 -3.89 -16.98
N PRO A 152 10.34 -4.88 -17.48
CA PRO A 152 10.34 -6.25 -16.97
C PRO A 152 10.82 -6.35 -15.52
N ASP A 153 11.57 -5.35 -15.05
CA ASP A 153 12.13 -5.31 -13.69
C ASP A 153 11.33 -4.42 -12.73
N SER A 154 10.20 -3.87 -13.18
CA SER A 154 9.33 -3.04 -12.35
C SER A 154 8.62 -3.84 -11.25
N ILE A 155 8.04 -3.10 -10.28
CA ILE A 155 7.15 -3.67 -9.26
C ILE A 155 5.91 -4.26 -9.93
N PHE A 156 5.30 -3.53 -10.89
CA PHE A 156 4.15 -4.01 -11.66
C PHE A 156 4.41 -5.36 -12.34
N SER A 157 5.55 -5.51 -13.01
CA SER A 157 5.94 -6.77 -13.66
C SER A 157 6.18 -7.89 -12.66
N CYS A 158 6.65 -7.59 -11.45
CA CYS A 158 6.74 -8.55 -10.36
C CYS A 158 5.36 -9.05 -9.93
N TYR A 159 4.40 -8.15 -9.69
CA TYR A 159 3.01 -8.53 -9.37
C TYR A 159 2.39 -9.39 -10.48
N LYS A 160 2.56 -9.01 -11.74
CA LYS A 160 2.08 -9.78 -12.90
C LYS A 160 2.64 -11.20 -12.92
N LYS A 161 3.95 -11.37 -12.68
CA LYS A 161 4.60 -12.68 -12.57
C LYS A 161 4.05 -13.50 -11.40
N LEU A 162 3.85 -12.90 -10.24
CA LEU A 162 3.34 -13.58 -9.05
C LEU A 162 1.89 -14.05 -9.22
N VAL A 163 1.04 -13.24 -9.84
CA VAL A 163 -0.34 -13.65 -10.20
C VAL A 163 -0.32 -14.83 -11.17
N GLN A 164 0.58 -14.81 -12.16
CA GLN A 164 0.71 -15.92 -13.11
C GLN A 164 1.22 -17.20 -12.43
N LEU A 165 2.24 -17.10 -11.57
CA LEU A 165 2.76 -18.24 -10.80
C LEU A 165 1.66 -18.91 -9.96
N ARG A 166 0.79 -18.14 -9.32
CA ARG A 166 -0.34 -18.69 -8.57
C ARG A 166 -1.35 -19.43 -9.42
N LYS A 167 -1.51 -19.06 -10.69
CA LYS A 167 -2.37 -19.79 -11.66
C LYS A 167 -1.71 -21.06 -12.14
N ASP A 168 -0.40 -21.04 -12.38
CA ASP A 168 0.33 -22.14 -13.00
C ASP A 168 0.72 -23.22 -11.99
N TYR A 169 0.86 -22.86 -10.71
CA TYR A 169 1.35 -23.77 -9.67
C TYR A 169 0.33 -23.93 -8.54
N PRO A 170 -0.45 -25.02 -8.51
CA PRO A 170 -1.46 -25.27 -7.48
C PRO A 170 -0.91 -25.28 -6.04
N VAL A 171 0.41 -25.49 -5.87
CA VAL A 171 1.05 -25.48 -4.54
C VAL A 171 0.82 -24.18 -3.77
N PHE A 172 0.65 -23.05 -4.44
CA PHE A 172 0.31 -21.77 -3.79
C PHE A 172 -1.12 -21.73 -3.25
N VAL A 173 -1.98 -22.61 -3.75
CA VAL A 173 -3.39 -22.71 -3.36
C VAL A 173 -3.61 -23.88 -2.42
N ASP A 174 -3.12 -25.09 -2.79
CA ASP A 174 -3.41 -26.35 -2.11
C ASP A 174 -2.24 -26.83 -1.22
N GLY A 175 -1.08 -26.18 -1.31
CA GLY A 175 0.12 -26.59 -0.61
C GLY A 175 0.03 -26.41 0.90
N LYS A 176 0.59 -27.35 1.66
CA LYS A 176 0.74 -27.23 3.09
C LYS A 176 1.89 -26.29 3.42
N PHE A 177 1.59 -25.23 4.16
CA PHE A 177 2.61 -24.33 4.69
C PHE A 177 3.20 -24.90 6.00
N THR A 178 4.51 -25.05 6.02
CA THR A 178 5.27 -25.42 7.24
C THR A 178 6.38 -24.38 7.46
N LEU A 179 6.46 -23.84 8.65
CA LEU A 179 7.61 -23.06 9.14
C LEU A 179 8.62 -23.99 9.75
#